data_95c05e007cc48bdbc64b83a2c8889458
#
_entry.id   95c05e007cc48bdbc64b83a2c8889458
#
_cell.length_a   1.000
_cell.length_b   1.000
_cell.length_c   1.000
_cell.angle_alpha   90.00
_cell.angle_beta   90.00
_cell.angle_gamma   90.00
#
_symmetry.space_group_name_H-M   'P 1'
#
loop_
_entity.id
_entity.type
_entity.pdbx_description
1 polymer ?
#
loop_
_entity_poly.entity_id
_entity_poly.type
_entity_poly.pdbx_seq_one_letter_code
_entity_poly.pdbx_strand_id
1 'polypeptide(L)'
;MQPTVTIKRLGWLAAATIVLGVLIGVGAGLLTLLLYGVEHVLLGYIEGPELPGPFGVPAARRAISVTVGLSIAGIIWYLMRHKTTAVPSVKKAVAGKRMPFWQTIAHVVLQIFIVGSGASIGREVAPRELGAMLAQRFCDLFHIEGVDGIDRRMVVAVAAGAGLGGVYDAPLAGMFFAVEILLVDVTIEKVAFGLGMSAIAAFVAVAIKGHHLFYDITAMQPESTPTLMLFALICGAACGVGGALFRKGSQWAEAHKPTGKAILWQMPLAGLITGLVATVVPQVMGNGRAAAQLGFSTFIPETAGTAGAMQSASSAAASPWNLLTGGGNVSDSASGGGAGSGMASFWAMLQGGNGPSGSVMNAGFPLSQSNIWMLLGVLALTFVAKALVTLMTIRSGASGGVLQPGIALGSTLGAMLGLVWILMFPTDSVTACALIGAASLLSASQQAPLMAMCLVMELSEAPITFFVPVGMAVATSSLISKWLLSRK
;
A
#
# COMPACT_ATOMS: atom_id res chain seq x y z
N MET A 1 -21.12 11.45 32.17
CA MET A 1 -22.50 11.22 31.68
C MET A 1 -22.41 10.90 30.21
N GLN A 2 -22.86 9.73 29.77
CA GLN A 2 -23.01 9.47 28.32
C GLN A 2 -24.16 10.37 27.83
N PRO A 3 -24.00 11.10 26.72
CA PRO A 3 -25.09 11.90 26.19
C PRO A 3 -26.25 10.96 25.83
N THR A 4 -27.46 11.33 26.26
CA THR A 4 -28.68 10.61 25.86
C THR A 4 -28.78 10.63 24.35
N VAL A 5 -28.86 9.45 23.73
CA VAL A 5 -28.98 9.33 22.26
C VAL A 5 -30.39 9.80 21.88
N THR A 6 -30.50 11.00 21.33
CA THR A 6 -31.77 11.51 20.82
C THR A 6 -32.02 11.01 19.40
N ILE A 7 -33.29 10.84 19.01
CA ILE A 7 -33.69 10.47 17.64
C ILE A 7 -33.10 11.46 16.61
N LYS A 8 -33.05 12.73 16.97
CA LYS A 8 -32.48 13.79 16.14
C LYS A 8 -30.99 13.59 15.89
N ARG A 9 -30.21 13.27 16.95
CA ARG A 9 -28.79 12.93 16.85
C ARG A 9 -28.56 11.75 15.93
N LEU A 10 -29.33 10.65 16.13
CA LEU A 10 -29.23 9.46 15.30
C LEU A 10 -29.53 9.75 13.82
N GLY A 11 -30.56 10.57 13.56
CA GLY A 11 -30.90 11.03 12.20
C GLY A 11 -29.77 11.78 11.52
N TRP A 12 -29.10 12.69 12.22
CA TRP A 12 -27.96 13.43 11.67
C TRP A 12 -26.73 12.56 11.45
N LEU A 13 -26.44 11.61 12.35
CA LEU A 13 -25.34 10.66 12.15
C LEU A 13 -25.62 9.74 10.97
N ALA A 14 -26.86 9.26 10.81
CA ALA A 14 -27.27 8.45 9.65
C ALA A 14 -27.15 9.25 8.34
N ALA A 15 -27.63 10.48 8.31
CA ALA A 15 -27.51 11.37 7.15
C ALA A 15 -26.03 11.64 6.79
N ALA A 16 -25.19 11.94 7.78
CA ALA A 16 -23.76 12.13 7.59
C ALA A 16 -23.09 10.83 7.06
N THR A 17 -23.47 9.66 7.59
CA THR A 17 -22.97 8.36 7.14
C THR A 17 -23.24 8.14 5.66
N ILE A 18 -24.47 8.37 5.22
CA ILE A 18 -24.88 8.14 3.82
C ILE A 18 -24.26 9.21 2.91
N VAL A 19 -24.49 10.48 3.19
CA VAL A 19 -24.08 11.57 2.31
C VAL A 19 -22.55 11.64 2.18
N LEU A 20 -21.84 11.66 3.31
CA LEU A 20 -20.36 11.69 3.27
C LEU A 20 -19.80 10.38 2.74
N GLY A 21 -20.36 9.22 3.09
CA GLY A 21 -19.94 7.92 2.56
C GLY A 21 -20.00 7.89 1.04
N VAL A 22 -21.11 8.36 0.44
CA VAL A 22 -21.25 8.43 -1.03
C VAL A 22 -20.26 9.43 -1.64
N LEU A 23 -20.18 10.66 -1.11
CA LEU A 23 -19.27 11.69 -1.65
C LEU A 23 -17.80 11.28 -1.56
N ILE A 24 -17.41 10.66 -0.46
CA ILE A 24 -16.04 10.18 -0.24
C ILE A 24 -15.75 8.98 -1.15
N GLY A 25 -16.71 8.06 -1.30
CA GLY A 25 -16.60 6.92 -2.21
C GLY A 25 -16.44 7.35 -3.66
N VAL A 26 -17.23 8.31 -4.13
CA VAL A 26 -17.06 8.93 -5.47
C VAL A 26 -15.67 9.53 -5.58
N GLY A 27 -15.24 10.31 -4.60
CA GLY A 27 -13.90 10.90 -4.59
C GLY A 27 -12.77 9.86 -4.64
N ALA A 28 -12.86 8.80 -3.84
CA ALA A 28 -11.88 7.71 -3.81
C ALA A 28 -11.82 6.94 -5.14
N GLY A 29 -12.99 6.67 -5.75
CA GLY A 29 -13.09 6.06 -7.08
C GLY A 29 -12.43 6.93 -8.16
N LEU A 30 -12.76 8.23 -8.20
CA LEU A 30 -12.18 9.17 -9.17
C LEU A 30 -10.68 9.35 -8.99
N LEU A 31 -10.17 9.38 -7.75
CA LEU A 31 -8.72 9.43 -7.48
C LEU A 31 -8.01 8.17 -7.96
N THR A 32 -8.66 7.00 -7.87
CA THR A 32 -8.11 5.75 -8.41
C THR A 32 -8.09 5.76 -9.93
N LEU A 33 -9.15 6.22 -10.58
CA LEU A 33 -9.17 6.39 -12.05
C LEU A 33 -8.12 7.41 -12.52
N LEU A 34 -7.93 8.49 -11.77
CA LEU A 34 -6.85 9.46 -12.03
C LEU A 34 -5.48 8.80 -11.96
N LEU A 35 -5.22 7.96 -10.95
CA LEU A 35 -3.98 7.19 -10.84
C LEU A 35 -3.76 6.36 -12.09
N TYR A 36 -4.75 5.56 -12.50
CA TYR A 36 -4.69 4.72 -13.69
C TYR A 36 -4.45 5.53 -14.97
N GLY A 37 -5.10 6.69 -15.09
CA GLY A 37 -4.87 7.60 -16.21
C GLY A 37 -3.44 8.14 -16.27
N VAL A 38 -2.88 8.53 -15.13
CA VAL A 38 -1.48 9.02 -15.05
C VAL A 38 -0.49 7.90 -15.36
N GLU A 39 -0.68 6.70 -14.82
CA GLU A 39 0.14 5.51 -15.11
C GLU A 39 0.10 5.17 -16.60
N HIS A 40 -1.09 5.14 -17.20
CA HIS A 40 -1.25 4.85 -18.62
C HIS A 40 -0.49 5.85 -19.50
N VAL A 41 -0.65 7.14 -19.24
CA VAL A 41 -0.03 8.20 -20.06
C VAL A 41 1.48 8.24 -19.84
N LEU A 42 1.95 8.26 -18.62
CA LEU A 42 3.36 8.47 -18.31
C LEU A 42 4.19 7.18 -18.40
N LEU A 43 3.67 6.08 -17.89
CA LEU A 43 4.40 4.81 -17.83
C LEU A 43 3.95 3.81 -18.89
N GLY A 44 2.74 3.94 -19.46
CA GLY A 44 2.22 3.04 -20.49
C GLY A 44 1.71 1.71 -19.95
N TYR A 45 1.39 1.65 -18.67
CA TYR A 45 0.74 0.52 -18.04
C TYR A 45 -0.33 1.01 -17.05
N ILE A 46 -1.14 0.12 -16.53
CA ILE A 46 -2.09 0.37 -15.46
C ILE A 46 -1.85 -0.70 -14.39
N GLU A 47 -1.71 -0.30 -13.12
CA GLU A 47 -1.50 -1.26 -12.04
C GLU A 47 -2.73 -2.18 -11.86
N GLY A 48 -2.48 -3.48 -11.80
CA GLY A 48 -3.50 -4.50 -11.62
C GLY A 48 -2.96 -5.74 -10.90
N PRO A 49 -3.81 -6.78 -10.66
CA PRO A 49 -3.35 -8.03 -10.08
C PRO A 49 -2.28 -8.73 -10.93
N GLU A 50 -2.45 -8.72 -12.24
CA GLU A 50 -1.51 -9.34 -13.19
C GLU A 50 -0.25 -8.51 -13.42
N LEU A 51 -0.36 -7.17 -13.26
CA LEU A 51 0.74 -6.24 -13.48
C LEU A 51 0.85 -5.28 -12.30
N PRO A 52 1.41 -5.70 -11.15
CA PRO A 52 1.43 -4.91 -9.92
C PRO A 52 2.42 -3.73 -9.96
N GLY A 53 3.19 -3.57 -11.05
CA GLY A 53 4.17 -2.50 -11.21
C GLY A 53 4.73 -2.39 -12.62
N PRO A 54 5.64 -1.43 -12.87
CA PRO A 54 6.13 -1.09 -14.20
C PRO A 54 7.24 -2.03 -14.71
N PHE A 55 7.04 -3.36 -14.60
CA PHE A 55 8.06 -4.36 -14.95
C PHE A 55 8.36 -4.38 -16.46
N GLY A 56 7.33 -4.34 -17.31
CA GLY A 56 7.47 -4.32 -18.76
C GLY A 56 7.77 -2.93 -19.35
N VAL A 57 7.87 -1.89 -18.52
CA VAL A 57 8.12 -0.52 -19.01
C VAL A 57 9.60 -0.30 -19.25
N PRO A 58 10.02 0.28 -20.41
CA PRO A 58 11.43 0.57 -20.68
C PRO A 58 12.08 1.42 -19.57
N ALA A 59 13.31 1.08 -19.18
CA ALA A 59 14.04 1.73 -18.09
C ALA A 59 14.12 3.26 -18.24
N ALA A 60 14.37 3.75 -19.47
CA ALA A 60 14.40 5.18 -19.79
C ALA A 60 13.03 5.84 -19.50
N ARG A 61 11.91 5.20 -19.90
CA ARG A 61 10.56 5.74 -19.67
C ARG A 61 10.25 5.80 -18.16
N ARG A 62 10.64 4.78 -17.39
CA ARG A 62 10.52 4.79 -15.93
C ARG A 62 11.27 5.97 -15.30
N ALA A 63 12.54 6.16 -15.69
CA ALA A 63 13.39 7.23 -15.17
C ALA A 63 12.85 8.62 -15.53
N ILE A 64 12.46 8.83 -16.79
CA ILE A 64 11.92 10.11 -17.28
C ILE A 64 10.59 10.41 -16.59
N SER A 65 9.68 9.45 -16.52
CA SER A 65 8.34 9.63 -15.92
C SER A 65 8.42 10.15 -14.49
N VAL A 66 9.15 9.47 -13.61
CA VAL A 66 9.24 9.87 -12.20
C VAL A 66 10.01 11.18 -12.01
N THR A 67 11.05 11.44 -12.84
CA THR A 67 11.82 12.68 -12.76
C THR A 67 10.97 13.88 -13.17
N VAL A 68 10.26 13.78 -14.30
CA VAL A 68 9.37 14.83 -14.79
C VAL A 68 8.18 15.01 -13.83
N GLY A 69 7.57 13.93 -13.37
CA GLY A 69 6.45 13.97 -12.42
C GLY A 69 6.80 14.72 -11.12
N LEU A 70 7.92 14.38 -10.50
CA LEU A 70 8.37 15.07 -9.29
C LEU A 70 8.84 16.49 -9.56
N SER A 71 9.37 16.81 -10.76
CA SER A 71 9.74 18.16 -11.13
C SER A 71 8.50 19.07 -11.23
N ILE A 72 7.47 18.63 -11.94
CA ILE A 72 6.19 19.34 -12.07
C ILE A 72 5.58 19.55 -10.69
N ALA A 73 5.50 18.49 -9.87
CA ALA A 73 4.94 18.56 -8.54
C ALA A 73 5.73 19.50 -7.62
N GLY A 74 7.06 19.50 -7.73
CA GLY A 74 7.93 20.41 -6.97
C GLY A 74 7.63 21.88 -7.26
N ILE A 75 7.44 22.24 -8.53
CA ILE A 75 7.06 23.60 -8.93
C ILE A 75 5.68 23.96 -8.38
N ILE A 76 4.68 23.08 -8.55
CA ILE A 76 3.30 23.37 -8.10
C ILE A 76 3.26 23.50 -6.58
N TRP A 77 3.88 22.57 -5.82
CA TRP A 77 3.94 22.66 -4.35
C TRP A 77 4.71 23.88 -3.85
N TYR A 78 5.79 24.27 -4.56
CA TYR A 78 6.48 25.52 -4.25
C TYR A 78 5.53 26.73 -4.37
N LEU A 79 4.78 26.83 -5.47
CA LEU A 79 3.82 27.90 -5.69
C LEU A 79 2.68 27.87 -4.66
N MET A 80 2.13 26.68 -4.38
CA MET A 80 1.08 26.52 -3.38
C MET A 80 1.54 26.97 -1.99
N ARG A 81 2.73 26.57 -1.55
CA ARG A 81 3.25 26.89 -0.21
C ARG A 81 3.60 28.38 -0.05
N HIS A 82 3.93 29.08 -1.14
CA HIS A 82 4.32 30.50 -1.08
C HIS A 82 3.18 31.47 -1.43
N LYS A 83 2.22 31.04 -2.25
CA LYS A 83 1.17 31.94 -2.78
C LYS A 83 -0.22 31.63 -2.25
N THR A 84 -0.41 30.51 -1.55
CA THR A 84 -1.74 30.10 -1.08
C THR A 84 -1.74 29.65 0.38
N THR A 85 -2.94 29.43 0.94
CA THR A 85 -3.09 28.89 2.29
C THR A 85 -2.61 27.45 2.35
N ALA A 86 -1.73 27.13 3.28
CA ALA A 86 -1.21 25.79 3.47
C ALA A 86 -2.31 24.78 3.86
N VAL A 87 -2.29 23.61 3.24
CA VAL A 87 -3.19 22.50 3.58
C VAL A 87 -2.70 21.83 4.87
N PRO A 88 -3.52 21.82 5.93
CA PRO A 88 -3.14 21.16 7.18
C PRO A 88 -3.22 19.64 7.03
N SER A 89 -2.40 18.90 7.77
CA SER A 89 -2.53 17.44 7.84
C SER A 89 -3.87 17.02 8.43
N VAL A 90 -4.33 15.78 8.12
CA VAL A 90 -5.60 15.23 8.64
C VAL A 90 -5.68 15.31 10.17
N LYS A 91 -4.60 15.03 10.91
CA LYS A 91 -4.57 15.17 12.37
C LYS A 91 -4.86 16.61 12.83
N LYS A 92 -4.31 17.61 12.12
CA LYS A 92 -4.58 19.02 12.41
C LYS A 92 -6.01 19.41 12.03
N ALA A 93 -6.56 18.82 10.95
CA ALA A 93 -7.94 19.04 10.54
C ALA A 93 -8.93 18.47 11.57
N VAL A 94 -8.67 17.27 12.10
CA VAL A 94 -9.42 16.65 13.20
C VAL A 94 -9.33 17.51 14.48
N ALA A 95 -8.18 18.13 14.73
CA ALA A 95 -8.00 19.08 15.85
C ALA A 95 -8.62 20.46 15.60
N GLY A 96 -9.44 20.65 14.55
CA GLY A 96 -10.20 21.86 14.28
C GLY A 96 -9.56 22.81 13.27
N LYS A 97 -8.37 22.52 12.72
CA LYS A 97 -7.78 23.37 11.69
C LYS A 97 -8.55 23.26 10.38
N ARG A 98 -8.98 24.40 9.82
CA ARG A 98 -9.77 24.41 8.59
C ARG A 98 -8.93 24.04 7.37
N MET A 99 -9.48 23.17 6.52
CA MET A 99 -8.90 22.80 5.23
C MET A 99 -9.43 23.73 4.12
N PRO A 100 -8.56 24.46 3.39
CA PRO A 100 -9.00 25.30 2.28
C PRO A 100 -9.42 24.40 1.10
N PHE A 101 -10.59 24.66 0.50
CA PHE A 101 -11.22 23.76 -0.47
C PHE A 101 -10.36 23.53 -1.71
N TRP A 102 -10.08 24.57 -2.49
CA TRP A 102 -9.37 24.45 -3.77
C TRP A 102 -7.92 23.99 -3.61
N GLN A 103 -7.27 24.46 -2.55
CA GLN A 103 -5.90 24.05 -2.24
C GLN A 103 -5.84 22.59 -1.83
N THR A 104 -6.85 22.11 -1.09
CA THR A 104 -6.93 20.67 -0.73
C THR A 104 -7.17 19.81 -1.95
N ILE A 105 -8.08 20.21 -2.86
CA ILE A 105 -8.31 19.48 -4.12
C ILE A 105 -7.01 19.42 -4.95
N ALA A 106 -6.34 20.55 -5.17
CA ALA A 106 -5.09 20.60 -5.91
C ALA A 106 -4.00 19.73 -5.25
N HIS A 107 -3.92 19.76 -3.91
CA HIS A 107 -2.95 18.97 -3.14
C HIS A 107 -3.21 17.46 -3.26
N VAL A 108 -4.47 17.05 -3.17
CA VAL A 108 -4.92 15.66 -3.31
C VAL A 108 -4.64 15.12 -4.71
N VAL A 109 -5.00 15.89 -5.75
CA VAL A 109 -4.72 15.52 -7.16
C VAL A 109 -3.21 15.37 -7.39
N LEU A 110 -2.41 16.30 -6.86
CA LEU A 110 -0.96 16.28 -7.03
C LEU A 110 -0.28 15.09 -6.33
N GLN A 111 -0.81 14.65 -5.17
CA GLN A 111 -0.35 13.43 -4.51
C GLN A 111 -0.57 12.20 -5.39
N ILE A 112 -1.75 12.05 -6.00
CA ILE A 112 -2.05 10.95 -6.89
C ILE A 112 -1.20 11.01 -8.16
N PHE A 113 -1.00 12.21 -8.72
CA PHE A 113 -0.16 12.44 -9.89
C PHE A 113 1.28 11.95 -9.69
N ILE A 114 1.92 12.27 -8.56
CA ILE A 114 3.30 11.81 -8.32
C ILE A 114 3.39 10.29 -8.12
N VAL A 115 2.40 9.68 -7.46
CA VAL A 115 2.37 8.22 -7.31
C VAL A 115 2.23 7.54 -8.68
N GLY A 116 1.30 8.00 -9.51
CA GLY A 116 1.10 7.48 -10.88
C GLY A 116 2.28 7.76 -11.81
N SER A 117 3.08 8.82 -11.55
CA SER A 117 4.34 9.04 -12.30
C SER A 117 5.46 8.10 -11.86
N GLY A 118 5.28 7.33 -10.79
CA GLY A 118 6.23 6.35 -10.27
C GLY A 118 6.99 6.75 -9.02
N ALA A 119 6.64 7.86 -8.36
CA ALA A 119 7.28 8.26 -7.11
C ALA A 119 7.05 7.22 -6.00
N SER A 120 8.10 6.89 -5.27
CA SER A 120 8.06 5.87 -4.20
C SER A 120 7.42 6.43 -2.93
N ILE A 121 6.07 6.48 -2.91
CA ILE A 121 5.29 7.01 -1.79
C ILE A 121 3.85 6.48 -1.88
N GLY A 122 3.16 6.35 -0.75
CA GLY A 122 1.80 5.83 -0.70
C GLY A 122 0.73 6.86 -1.13
N ARG A 123 -0.35 6.38 -1.72
CA ARG A 123 -1.49 7.18 -2.24
C ARG A 123 -2.58 7.46 -1.21
N GLU A 124 -2.50 6.88 -0.04
CA GLU A 124 -3.56 6.83 0.97
C GLU A 124 -3.83 8.16 1.67
N VAL A 125 -2.93 9.14 1.59
CA VAL A 125 -3.13 10.46 2.23
C VAL A 125 -4.17 11.28 1.47
N ALA A 126 -4.16 11.22 0.15
CA ALA A 126 -5.06 11.97 -0.72
C ALA A 126 -6.55 11.75 -0.40
N PRO A 127 -7.10 10.52 -0.39
CA PRO A 127 -8.52 10.30 -0.07
C PRO A 127 -8.86 10.61 1.39
N ARG A 128 -7.92 10.49 2.33
CA ARG A 128 -8.12 10.87 3.72
C ARG A 128 -8.25 12.39 3.89
N GLU A 129 -7.43 13.17 3.19
CA GLU A 129 -7.53 14.63 3.17
C GLU A 129 -8.81 15.10 2.50
N LEU A 130 -9.20 14.45 1.39
CA LEU A 130 -10.47 14.73 0.73
C LEU A 130 -11.65 14.47 1.66
N GLY A 131 -11.69 13.31 2.33
CA GLY A 131 -12.74 12.96 3.28
C GLY A 131 -12.83 13.95 4.45
N ALA A 132 -11.70 14.30 5.05
CA ALA A 132 -11.65 15.29 6.14
C ALA A 132 -12.17 16.67 5.69
N MET A 133 -11.80 17.14 4.50
CA MET A 133 -12.26 18.40 3.94
C MET A 133 -13.78 18.37 3.68
N LEU A 134 -14.30 17.31 3.05
CA LEU A 134 -15.74 17.16 2.77
C LEU A 134 -16.54 17.15 4.07
N ALA A 135 -16.07 16.44 5.11
CA ALA A 135 -16.70 16.43 6.42
C ALA A 135 -16.76 17.82 7.06
N GLN A 136 -15.67 18.59 6.99
CA GLN A 136 -15.67 19.96 7.49
C GLN A 136 -16.73 20.82 6.76
N ARG A 137 -16.84 20.69 5.43
CA ARG A 137 -17.87 21.41 4.64
C ARG A 137 -19.28 20.96 4.98
N PHE A 138 -19.48 19.67 5.16
CA PHE A 138 -20.77 19.15 5.60
C PHE A 138 -21.19 19.72 6.96
N CYS A 139 -20.28 19.71 7.94
CA CYS A 139 -20.53 20.29 9.25
C CYS A 139 -20.84 21.80 9.18
N ASP A 140 -20.10 22.54 8.35
CA ASP A 140 -20.32 23.99 8.15
C ASP A 140 -21.68 24.28 7.49
N LEU A 141 -22.06 23.49 6.47
CA LEU A 141 -23.27 23.70 5.68
C LEU A 141 -24.54 23.41 6.50
N PHE A 142 -24.54 22.30 7.23
CA PHE A 142 -25.71 21.84 7.97
C PHE A 142 -25.73 22.25 9.45
N HIS A 143 -24.71 22.97 9.91
CA HIS A 143 -24.58 23.48 11.28
C HIS A 143 -24.83 22.37 12.34
N ILE A 144 -24.36 21.15 12.05
CA ILE A 144 -24.59 19.99 12.91
C ILE A 144 -23.72 19.99 14.16
N GLU A 145 -22.74 20.87 14.24
CA GLU A 145 -21.86 21.02 15.39
C GLU A 145 -22.63 21.46 16.62
N GLY A 146 -22.52 20.69 17.70
CA GLY A 146 -23.26 20.96 18.93
C GLY A 146 -24.72 20.53 18.92
N VAL A 147 -25.30 20.08 17.80
CA VAL A 147 -26.64 19.52 17.77
C VAL A 147 -26.63 18.21 18.56
N ASP A 148 -27.33 18.18 19.69
CA ASP A 148 -27.40 17.03 20.59
C ASP A 148 -26.02 16.41 20.93
N GLY A 149 -24.95 17.25 21.00
CA GLY A 149 -23.60 16.81 21.35
C GLY A 149 -22.84 16.07 20.27
N ILE A 150 -23.17 16.25 18.97
CA ILE A 150 -22.34 15.71 17.86
C ILE A 150 -21.01 16.47 17.85
N ASP A 151 -19.93 15.69 17.95
CA ASP A 151 -18.57 16.22 17.92
C ASP A 151 -18.06 16.27 16.47
N ARG A 152 -17.76 17.49 15.98
CA ARG A 152 -17.15 17.73 14.66
C ARG A 152 -15.86 16.91 14.47
N ARG A 153 -15.06 16.78 15.53
CA ARG A 153 -13.83 16.01 15.52
C ARG A 153 -14.08 14.54 15.12
N MET A 154 -15.18 13.95 15.65
CA MET A 154 -15.59 12.60 15.30
C MET A 154 -15.97 12.50 13.82
N VAL A 155 -16.80 13.42 13.31
CA VAL A 155 -17.25 13.37 11.90
C VAL A 155 -16.07 13.50 10.94
N VAL A 156 -15.13 14.43 11.19
CA VAL A 156 -13.93 14.65 10.36
C VAL A 156 -13.00 13.43 10.41
N ALA A 157 -12.79 12.83 11.58
CA ALA A 157 -11.93 11.65 11.71
C ALA A 157 -12.52 10.42 11.00
N VAL A 158 -13.82 10.17 11.18
CA VAL A 158 -14.53 9.06 10.53
C VAL A 158 -14.53 9.23 9.01
N ALA A 159 -14.77 10.43 8.50
CA ALA A 159 -14.72 10.73 7.08
C ALA A 159 -13.32 10.53 6.47
N ALA A 160 -12.27 10.90 7.21
CA ALA A 160 -10.90 10.60 6.78
C ALA A 160 -10.63 9.08 6.73
N GLY A 161 -11.14 8.32 7.71
CA GLY A 161 -11.09 6.86 7.69
C GLY A 161 -11.85 6.27 6.52
N ALA A 162 -13.05 6.77 6.23
CA ALA A 162 -13.84 6.33 5.09
C ALA A 162 -13.12 6.58 3.74
N GLY A 163 -12.32 7.65 3.65
CA GLY A 163 -11.43 7.88 2.50
C GLY A 163 -10.39 6.77 2.32
N LEU A 164 -9.81 6.27 3.41
CA LEU A 164 -8.91 5.12 3.37
C LEU A 164 -9.66 3.85 2.94
N GLY A 165 -10.82 3.57 3.55
CA GLY A 165 -11.65 2.42 3.22
C GLY A 165 -12.09 2.41 1.75
N GLY A 166 -12.47 3.57 1.21
CA GLY A 166 -12.91 3.70 -0.18
C GLY A 166 -11.81 3.44 -1.21
N VAL A 167 -10.59 3.95 -0.98
CA VAL A 167 -9.49 3.78 -1.96
C VAL A 167 -8.98 2.34 -2.01
N TYR A 168 -9.05 1.62 -0.89
CA TYR A 168 -8.50 0.28 -0.75
C TYR A 168 -9.54 -0.85 -0.70
N ASP A 169 -10.83 -0.52 -0.74
CA ASP A 169 -11.91 -1.48 -0.54
C ASP A 169 -11.78 -2.21 0.80
N ALA A 170 -11.45 -1.44 1.83
CA ALA A 170 -11.08 -1.93 3.15
C ALA A 170 -11.87 -1.20 4.27
N PRO A 171 -13.16 -1.49 4.43
CA PRO A 171 -14.04 -0.77 5.35
C PRO A 171 -13.63 -0.91 6.83
N LEU A 172 -13.17 -2.10 7.27
CA LEU A 172 -12.70 -2.30 8.63
C LEU A 172 -11.42 -1.49 8.91
N ALA A 173 -10.48 -1.51 7.98
CA ALA A 173 -9.25 -0.73 8.10
C ALA A 173 -9.53 0.77 8.16
N GLY A 174 -10.49 1.26 7.36
CA GLY A 174 -10.91 2.66 7.39
C GLY A 174 -11.52 3.06 8.73
N MET A 175 -12.38 2.23 9.28
CA MET A 175 -12.98 2.42 10.61
C MET A 175 -11.90 2.43 11.70
N PHE A 176 -11.00 1.42 11.74
CA PHE A 176 -9.93 1.38 12.73
C PHE A 176 -8.94 2.53 12.58
N PHE A 177 -8.65 2.99 11.36
CA PHE A 177 -7.85 4.19 11.14
C PHE A 177 -8.45 5.41 11.86
N ALA A 178 -9.77 5.59 11.78
CA ALA A 178 -10.45 6.69 12.44
C ALA A 178 -10.35 6.61 13.98
N VAL A 179 -10.65 5.44 14.56
CA VAL A 179 -10.73 5.30 16.02
C VAL A 179 -9.37 5.10 16.67
N GLU A 180 -8.44 4.38 16.03
CA GLU A 180 -7.15 4.02 16.62
C GLU A 180 -6.06 5.10 16.39
N ILE A 181 -6.08 5.80 15.23
CA ILE A 181 -5.03 6.76 14.87
C ILE A 181 -5.47 8.21 15.03
N LEU A 182 -6.71 8.54 14.67
CA LEU A 182 -7.17 9.93 14.65
C LEU A 182 -7.86 10.34 15.94
N LEU A 183 -8.77 9.52 16.46
CA LEU A 183 -9.52 9.81 17.68
C LEU A 183 -8.79 9.34 18.94
N VAL A 184 -8.05 8.22 18.83
CA VAL A 184 -7.39 7.51 19.94
C VAL A 184 -8.40 7.21 21.07
N ASP A 185 -9.61 6.87 20.66
CA ASP A 185 -10.73 6.60 21.55
C ASP A 185 -11.74 5.70 20.83
N VAL A 186 -12.15 4.61 21.48
CA VAL A 186 -13.00 3.56 20.91
C VAL A 186 -14.30 3.49 21.70
N THR A 187 -15.40 3.86 21.04
CA THR A 187 -16.76 3.70 21.55
C THR A 187 -17.64 3.02 20.52
N ILE A 188 -18.71 2.37 20.93
CA ILE A 188 -19.66 1.69 20.03
C ILE A 188 -20.19 2.67 18.98
N GLU A 189 -20.50 3.90 19.36
CA GLU A 189 -20.98 4.94 18.43
C GLU A 189 -19.94 5.25 17.34
N LYS A 190 -18.67 5.46 17.73
CA LYS A 190 -17.58 5.78 16.78
C LYS A 190 -17.28 4.61 15.85
N VAL A 191 -17.33 3.40 16.38
CA VAL A 191 -17.13 2.18 15.57
C VAL A 191 -18.28 2.00 14.59
N ALA A 192 -19.54 2.10 15.02
CA ALA A 192 -20.70 1.96 14.15
C ALA A 192 -20.75 3.05 13.06
N PHE A 193 -20.50 4.31 13.45
CA PHE A 193 -20.47 5.45 12.53
C PHE A 193 -19.30 5.32 11.54
N GLY A 194 -18.11 4.92 12.03
CA GLY A 194 -16.92 4.71 11.20
C GLY A 194 -17.08 3.55 10.22
N LEU A 195 -17.61 2.42 10.69
CA LEU A 195 -17.84 1.24 9.85
C LEU A 195 -18.89 1.53 8.77
N GLY A 196 -20.02 2.12 9.14
CA GLY A 196 -21.09 2.45 8.19
C GLY A 196 -20.62 3.40 7.08
N MET A 197 -19.94 4.50 7.44
CA MET A 197 -19.44 5.46 6.45
C MET A 197 -18.35 4.85 5.57
N SER A 198 -17.43 4.07 6.15
CA SER A 198 -16.34 3.41 5.41
C SER A 198 -16.86 2.33 4.46
N ALA A 199 -17.87 1.55 4.87
CA ALA A 199 -18.50 0.54 4.03
C ALA A 199 -19.22 1.17 2.82
N ILE A 200 -19.98 2.26 3.03
CA ILE A 200 -20.62 2.99 1.93
C ILE A 200 -19.57 3.57 0.99
N ALA A 201 -18.50 4.16 1.52
CA ALA A 201 -17.44 4.72 0.70
C ALA A 201 -16.70 3.64 -0.12
N ALA A 202 -16.43 2.47 0.47
CA ALA A 202 -15.84 1.33 -0.24
C ALA A 202 -16.77 0.83 -1.35
N PHE A 203 -18.04 0.59 -1.05
CA PHE A 203 -19.02 0.14 -2.03
C PHE A 203 -19.15 1.09 -3.23
N VAL A 204 -19.28 2.39 -2.98
CA VAL A 204 -19.41 3.40 -4.04
C VAL A 204 -18.12 3.52 -4.85
N ALA A 205 -16.95 3.46 -4.20
CA ALA A 205 -15.67 3.50 -4.88
C ALA A 205 -15.50 2.29 -5.80
N VAL A 206 -15.87 1.08 -5.35
CA VAL A 206 -15.84 -0.15 -6.16
C VAL A 206 -16.78 -0.06 -7.36
N ALA A 207 -17.98 0.51 -7.19
CA ALA A 207 -18.90 0.72 -8.30
C ALA A 207 -18.32 1.62 -9.42
N ILE A 208 -17.35 2.49 -9.10
CA ILE A 208 -16.70 3.41 -10.05
C ILE A 208 -15.41 2.81 -10.63
N LYS A 209 -14.54 2.26 -9.78
CA LYS A 209 -13.20 1.77 -10.19
C LYS A 209 -13.15 0.30 -10.58
N GLY A 210 -14.23 -0.45 -10.33
CA GLY A 210 -14.26 -1.91 -10.38
C GLY A 210 -13.71 -2.56 -9.10
N HIS A 211 -14.08 -3.84 -8.91
CA HIS A 211 -13.50 -4.69 -7.85
C HIS A 211 -12.27 -5.39 -8.42
N HIS A 212 -11.14 -5.22 -7.75
CA HIS A 212 -9.88 -5.91 -8.10
C HIS A 212 -9.16 -6.28 -6.82
N LEU A 213 -8.73 -7.53 -6.72
CA LEU A 213 -7.77 -7.99 -5.70
C LEU A 213 -6.57 -7.04 -5.69
N PHE A 214 -6.23 -6.53 -4.51
CA PHE A 214 -5.09 -5.63 -4.41
C PHE A 214 -3.79 -6.43 -4.33
N TYR A 215 -3.78 -7.53 -3.58
CA TYR A 215 -2.68 -8.49 -3.50
C TYR A 215 -3.16 -9.89 -3.83
N ASP A 216 -2.46 -10.55 -4.73
CA ASP A 216 -2.71 -11.94 -5.06
C ASP A 216 -1.93 -12.86 -4.10
N ILE A 217 -2.68 -13.62 -3.32
CA ILE A 217 -2.18 -14.66 -2.40
C ILE A 217 -2.82 -16.03 -2.68
N THR A 218 -3.40 -16.22 -3.86
CA THR A 218 -4.20 -17.42 -4.22
C THR A 218 -3.43 -18.74 -4.07
N ALA A 219 -2.13 -18.69 -4.16
CA ALA A 219 -1.29 -19.86 -3.97
C ALA A 219 -0.94 -20.17 -2.49
N MET A 220 -1.42 -19.36 -1.55
CA MET A 220 -1.28 -19.62 -0.12
C MET A 220 -2.21 -20.76 0.30
N GLN A 221 -1.68 -21.75 1.04
CA GLN A 221 -2.51 -22.78 1.63
C GLN A 221 -3.42 -22.16 2.71
N PRO A 222 -4.73 -22.53 2.74
CA PRO A 222 -5.69 -21.89 3.63
C PRO A 222 -5.55 -22.30 5.10
N GLU A 223 -4.71 -23.28 5.41
CA GLU A 223 -4.53 -23.81 6.75
C GLU A 223 -3.34 -23.17 7.46
N SER A 224 -3.53 -22.80 8.71
CA SER A 224 -2.46 -22.32 9.58
C SER A 224 -1.87 -23.45 10.41
N THR A 225 -0.58 -23.66 10.31
CA THR A 225 0.15 -24.69 11.05
C THR A 225 0.61 -24.20 12.44
N PRO A 226 0.87 -25.08 13.42
CA PRO A 226 1.48 -24.68 14.68
C PRO A 226 2.88 -24.05 14.52
N THR A 227 3.65 -24.48 13.52
CA THR A 227 4.95 -23.93 13.18
C THR A 227 4.83 -22.49 12.69
N LEU A 228 3.80 -22.16 11.94
CA LEU A 228 3.50 -20.80 11.50
C LEU A 228 3.17 -19.86 12.67
N MET A 229 2.58 -20.39 13.77
CA MET A 229 2.38 -19.60 14.98
C MET A 229 3.72 -19.21 15.65
N LEU A 230 4.68 -20.13 15.70
CA LEU A 230 6.01 -19.82 16.20
C LEU A 230 6.74 -18.83 15.28
N PHE A 231 6.63 -19.02 13.96
CA PHE A 231 7.13 -18.04 12.98
C PHE A 231 6.54 -16.66 13.22
N ALA A 232 5.25 -16.56 13.49
CA ALA A 232 4.55 -15.28 13.70
C ALA A 232 5.17 -14.47 14.86
N LEU A 233 5.58 -15.12 15.95
CA LEU A 233 6.25 -14.45 17.07
C LEU A 233 7.63 -13.92 16.66
N ILE A 234 8.43 -14.73 15.97
CA ILE A 234 9.78 -14.37 15.51
C ILE A 234 9.70 -13.25 14.47
N CYS A 235 8.85 -13.42 13.47
CA CYS A 235 8.61 -12.42 12.43
C CYS A 235 8.07 -11.11 13.02
N GLY A 236 7.13 -11.19 13.96
CA GLY A 236 6.61 -10.05 14.70
C GLY A 236 7.70 -9.28 15.42
N ALA A 237 8.65 -9.98 16.06
CA ALA A 237 9.79 -9.35 16.73
C ALA A 237 10.70 -8.59 15.74
N ALA A 238 11.09 -9.24 14.64
CA ALA A 238 11.93 -8.63 13.60
C ALA A 238 11.22 -7.43 12.93
N CYS A 239 9.95 -7.58 12.58
CA CYS A 239 9.12 -6.50 12.02
C CYS A 239 8.88 -5.37 13.01
N GLY A 240 8.83 -5.65 14.32
CA GLY A 240 8.76 -4.64 15.37
C GLY A 240 9.96 -3.71 15.37
N VAL A 241 11.17 -4.27 15.21
CA VAL A 241 12.42 -3.49 15.06
C VAL A 241 12.42 -2.72 13.73
N GLY A 242 12.17 -3.42 12.60
CA GLY A 242 12.15 -2.80 11.26
C GLY A 242 11.14 -1.68 11.15
N GLY A 243 9.93 -1.88 11.68
CA GLY A 243 8.86 -0.88 11.67
C GLY A 243 9.18 0.33 12.55
N ALA A 244 9.79 0.13 13.73
CA ALA A 244 10.22 1.24 14.57
C ALA A 244 11.31 2.08 13.88
N LEU A 245 12.27 1.45 13.20
CA LEU A 245 13.31 2.15 12.43
C LEU A 245 12.69 2.91 11.25
N PHE A 246 11.81 2.28 10.48
CA PHE A 246 11.12 2.94 9.37
C PHE A 246 10.27 4.13 9.83
N ARG A 247 9.58 4.00 10.99
CA ARG A 247 8.84 5.12 11.60
C ARG A 247 9.76 6.28 11.98
N LYS A 248 10.88 6.02 12.67
CA LYS A 248 11.86 7.06 13.00
C LYS A 248 12.40 7.73 11.74
N GLY A 249 12.75 6.94 10.72
CA GLY A 249 13.21 7.46 9.43
C GLY A 249 12.17 8.33 8.71
N SER A 250 10.91 7.88 8.65
CA SER A 250 9.84 8.66 8.02
C SER A 250 9.51 9.94 8.76
N GLN A 251 9.51 9.93 10.09
CA GLN A 251 9.33 11.13 10.92
C GLN A 251 10.50 12.10 10.74
N TRP A 252 11.74 11.58 10.69
CA TRP A 252 12.92 12.40 10.40
C TRP A 252 12.82 13.04 9.01
N ALA A 253 12.47 12.27 7.98
CA ALA A 253 12.31 12.76 6.61
C ALA A 253 11.22 13.85 6.53
N GLU A 254 10.09 13.64 7.22
CA GLU A 254 8.99 14.61 7.29
C GLU A 254 9.41 15.91 8.00
N ALA A 255 10.14 15.81 9.10
CA ALA A 255 10.62 16.96 9.88
C ALA A 255 11.65 17.81 9.11
N HIS A 256 12.39 17.19 8.17
CA HIS A 256 13.46 17.87 7.43
C HIS A 256 13.04 18.22 5.98
N LYS A 257 11.75 18.27 5.67
CA LYS A 257 11.26 18.73 4.36
C LYS A 257 11.72 20.16 4.05
N PRO A 258 12.06 20.46 2.80
CA PRO A 258 12.48 21.80 2.43
C PRO A 258 11.32 22.80 2.56
N THR A 259 11.56 23.94 3.19
CA THR A 259 10.57 24.98 3.42
C THR A 259 10.60 26.10 2.36
N GLY A 260 11.68 26.18 1.54
CA GLY A 260 11.86 27.25 0.58
C GLY A 260 12.13 26.77 -0.85
N LYS A 261 12.94 27.51 -1.60
CA LYS A 261 13.30 27.21 -3.01
C LYS A 261 13.99 25.85 -3.17
N ALA A 262 14.51 25.24 -2.09
CA ALA A 262 15.19 23.97 -2.14
C ALA A 262 14.31 22.82 -2.68
N ILE A 263 12.98 22.91 -2.55
CA ILE A 263 12.04 21.94 -3.11
C ILE A 263 12.19 21.83 -4.66
N LEU A 264 12.52 22.95 -5.33
CA LEU A 264 12.62 23.03 -6.80
C LEU A 264 13.77 22.18 -7.38
N TRP A 265 14.78 21.86 -6.59
CA TRP A 265 15.87 20.98 -7.04
C TRP A 265 15.87 19.63 -6.28
N GLN A 266 15.41 19.59 -5.03
CA GLN A 266 15.39 18.33 -4.25
C GLN A 266 14.37 17.34 -4.79
N MET A 267 13.19 17.78 -5.24
CA MET A 267 12.19 16.89 -5.82
C MET A 267 12.61 16.31 -7.17
N PRO A 268 13.10 17.10 -8.14
CA PRO A 268 13.69 16.55 -9.37
C PRO A 268 14.84 15.58 -9.12
N LEU A 269 15.73 15.91 -8.17
CA LEU A 269 16.83 15.03 -7.81
C LEU A 269 16.34 13.70 -7.21
N ALA A 270 15.34 13.75 -6.34
CA ALA A 270 14.71 12.54 -5.80
C ALA A 270 14.05 11.71 -6.92
N GLY A 271 13.42 12.36 -7.89
CA GLY A 271 12.88 11.70 -9.09
C GLY A 271 13.97 11.01 -9.91
N LEU A 272 15.07 11.70 -10.17
CA LEU A 272 16.21 11.15 -10.91
C LEU A 272 16.82 9.93 -10.20
N ILE A 273 17.07 10.03 -8.89
CA ILE A 273 17.61 8.91 -8.11
C ILE A 273 16.62 7.74 -8.09
N THR A 274 15.32 8.00 -7.87
CA THR A 274 14.27 6.97 -7.95
C THR A 274 14.27 6.30 -9.30
N GLY A 275 14.34 7.09 -10.37
CA GLY A 275 14.39 6.60 -11.75
C GLY A 275 15.62 5.75 -12.03
N LEU A 276 16.80 6.18 -11.58
CA LEU A 276 18.05 5.40 -11.72
C LEU A 276 17.98 4.07 -10.93
N VAL A 277 17.49 4.08 -9.70
CA VAL A 277 17.27 2.85 -8.94
C VAL A 277 16.26 1.95 -9.63
N ALA A 278 15.20 2.52 -10.21
CA ALA A 278 14.16 1.77 -10.91
C ALA A 278 14.65 1.18 -12.26
N THR A 279 15.80 1.56 -12.78
CA THR A 279 16.39 0.85 -13.94
C THR A 279 16.77 -0.58 -13.58
N VAL A 280 17.18 -0.81 -12.35
CA VAL A 280 17.60 -2.12 -11.81
C VAL A 280 16.51 -2.76 -10.96
N VAL A 281 15.80 -1.98 -10.14
CA VAL A 281 14.80 -2.44 -9.17
C VAL A 281 13.46 -1.75 -9.46
N PRO A 282 12.72 -2.13 -10.51
CA PRO A 282 11.48 -1.45 -10.92
C PRO A 282 10.39 -1.45 -9.84
N GLN A 283 10.35 -2.45 -8.98
CA GLN A 283 9.39 -2.58 -7.89
C GLN A 283 9.51 -1.53 -6.79
N VAL A 284 10.54 -0.67 -6.80
CA VAL A 284 10.60 0.46 -5.86
C VAL A 284 9.65 1.60 -6.23
N MET A 285 9.20 1.65 -7.50
CA MET A 285 8.31 2.69 -8.00
C MET A 285 6.90 2.59 -7.43
N GLY A 286 6.18 3.70 -7.51
CA GLY A 286 4.79 3.81 -7.10
C GLY A 286 4.55 3.60 -5.60
N ASN A 287 3.32 3.24 -5.26
CA ASN A 287 2.85 3.11 -3.88
C ASN A 287 3.51 1.97 -3.08
N GLY A 288 4.08 0.97 -3.73
CA GLY A 288 4.71 -0.21 -3.10
C GLY A 288 4.00 -1.52 -3.41
N ARG A 289 2.94 -1.51 -4.22
CA ARG A 289 2.20 -2.72 -4.60
C ARG A 289 3.12 -3.78 -5.22
N ALA A 290 3.98 -3.37 -6.16
CA ALA A 290 4.93 -4.26 -6.82
C ALA A 290 5.91 -4.93 -5.85
N ALA A 291 6.46 -4.17 -4.89
CA ALA A 291 7.38 -4.71 -3.89
C ALA A 291 6.67 -5.64 -2.90
N ALA A 292 5.44 -5.31 -2.50
CA ALA A 292 4.64 -6.19 -1.64
C ALA A 292 4.25 -7.48 -2.36
N GLN A 293 3.80 -7.39 -3.63
CA GLN A 293 3.43 -8.55 -4.43
C GLN A 293 4.62 -9.47 -4.66
N LEU A 294 5.84 -8.95 -4.83
CA LEU A 294 7.04 -9.76 -4.90
C LEU A 294 7.22 -10.63 -3.63
N GLY A 295 6.95 -10.06 -2.45
CA GLY A 295 6.96 -10.83 -1.20
C GLY A 295 5.83 -11.86 -1.12
N PHE A 296 4.66 -11.58 -1.68
CA PHE A 296 3.51 -12.49 -1.74
C PHE A 296 3.60 -13.52 -2.86
N SER A 297 4.52 -13.36 -3.82
CA SER A 297 4.69 -14.28 -4.93
C SER A 297 4.91 -15.70 -4.42
N THR A 298 4.20 -16.64 -5.01
CA THR A 298 4.20 -18.01 -4.55
C THR A 298 5.52 -18.68 -4.89
N PHE A 299 6.19 -19.18 -3.88
CA PHE A 299 7.32 -20.05 -4.01
C PHE A 299 6.83 -21.48 -3.81
N ILE A 300 6.72 -22.26 -4.89
CA ILE A 300 6.32 -23.67 -4.84
C ILE A 300 7.60 -24.51 -4.72
N PRO A 301 7.72 -25.39 -3.71
CA PRO A 301 8.81 -26.34 -3.65
C PRO A 301 8.79 -27.24 -4.89
N GLU A 302 9.94 -27.44 -5.52
CA GLU A 302 10.11 -28.38 -6.64
C GLU A 302 10.03 -29.81 -6.09
N THR A 303 8.81 -30.35 -5.95
CA THR A 303 8.61 -31.77 -5.67
C THR A 303 8.70 -32.54 -6.98
N ALA A 304 9.57 -33.52 -7.03
CA ALA A 304 9.74 -34.40 -8.16
C ALA A 304 8.39 -35.05 -8.55
N GLY A 305 7.68 -34.50 -9.51
CA GLY A 305 6.38 -34.98 -9.98
C GLY A 305 5.40 -33.94 -10.52
N THR A 306 5.62 -32.67 -10.26
CA THR A 306 4.66 -31.58 -10.64
C THR A 306 4.90 -31.01 -12.05
N ALA A 307 5.92 -31.44 -12.78
CA ALA A 307 6.15 -31.00 -14.17
C ALA A 307 4.95 -31.23 -15.10
N GLY A 308 4.11 -32.24 -14.81
CA GLY A 308 2.88 -32.52 -15.58
C GLY A 308 1.67 -31.65 -15.24
N ALA A 309 1.59 -31.13 -14.00
CA ALA A 309 0.45 -30.31 -13.54
C ALA A 309 0.57 -28.84 -13.97
N MET A 310 1.79 -28.32 -14.15
CA MET A 310 2.01 -26.94 -14.61
C MET A 310 1.65 -26.73 -16.10
N GLN A 311 1.77 -27.78 -16.93
CA GLN A 311 1.37 -27.70 -18.35
C GLN A 311 -0.15 -27.62 -18.54
N SER A 312 -0.95 -28.18 -17.62
CA SER A 312 -2.41 -28.14 -17.72
C SER A 312 -3.02 -26.83 -17.18
N ALA A 313 -2.36 -26.16 -16.24
CA ALA A 313 -2.84 -24.86 -15.71
C ALA A 313 -2.57 -23.68 -16.67
N SER A 314 -1.50 -23.74 -17.47
CA SER A 314 -1.16 -22.70 -18.44
C SER A 314 -2.10 -22.67 -19.66
N SER A 315 -2.83 -23.74 -19.94
CA SER A 315 -3.76 -23.84 -21.08
C SER A 315 -5.16 -23.29 -20.79
N ALA A 316 -5.49 -23.01 -19.51
CA ALA A 316 -6.83 -22.57 -19.10
C ALA A 316 -6.99 -21.05 -18.95
N ALA A 317 -5.90 -20.29 -18.97
CA ALA A 317 -5.93 -18.82 -18.79
C ALA A 317 -5.53 -18.07 -20.07
N ALA A 318 -6.25 -18.31 -21.17
CA ALA A 318 -6.22 -17.41 -22.33
C ALA A 318 -7.07 -16.18 -22.03
N SER A 319 -6.40 -15.09 -21.62
CA SER A 319 -7.03 -13.80 -21.40
C SER A 319 -7.65 -13.25 -22.69
N PRO A 320 -8.86 -12.63 -22.66
CA PRO A 320 -9.49 -11.97 -23.81
C PRO A 320 -8.63 -10.91 -24.52
N TRP A 321 -7.58 -10.40 -23.85
CA TRP A 321 -6.65 -9.41 -24.41
C TRP A 321 -5.69 -9.98 -25.46
N ASN A 322 -5.36 -11.28 -25.41
CA ASN A 322 -4.51 -11.92 -26.41
C ASN A 322 -5.20 -12.06 -27.79
N LEU A 323 -6.52 -11.97 -27.81
CA LEU A 323 -7.31 -11.98 -29.06
C LEU A 323 -7.35 -10.61 -29.76
N LEU A 324 -7.07 -9.52 -29.04
CA LEU A 324 -7.13 -8.15 -29.58
C LEU A 324 -5.76 -7.59 -30.02
N THR A 325 -4.66 -8.18 -29.59
CA THR A 325 -3.30 -7.65 -29.86
C THR A 325 -2.47 -8.46 -30.84
N GLY A 326 -2.98 -9.52 -31.47
CA GLY A 326 -2.33 -10.22 -32.59
C GLY A 326 -0.91 -10.75 -32.30
N GLY A 327 -0.66 -11.26 -31.09
CA GLY A 327 0.65 -11.80 -30.71
C GLY A 327 0.93 -13.15 -31.34
N GLY A 328 1.79 -13.19 -32.35
CA GLY A 328 2.22 -14.37 -33.05
C GLY A 328 3.12 -15.28 -32.18
N ASN A 329 2.98 -16.57 -32.36
CA ASN A 329 3.78 -17.66 -31.84
C ASN A 329 5.28 -17.46 -32.14
N VAL A 330 6.11 -17.52 -31.12
CA VAL A 330 7.53 -17.85 -31.26
C VAL A 330 7.77 -19.14 -30.47
N SER A 331 7.91 -20.20 -31.19
CA SER A 331 8.41 -21.49 -30.75
C SER A 331 9.94 -21.46 -30.73
N ASP A 332 10.49 -22.16 -29.75
CA ASP A 332 11.72 -22.95 -29.73
C ASP A 332 12.96 -22.48 -28.99
N SER A 333 13.37 -23.44 -28.21
CA SER A 333 14.74 -23.90 -27.87
C SER A 333 15.56 -23.04 -26.89
N ALA A 334 15.64 -23.57 -25.66
CA ALA A 334 16.88 -23.49 -24.89
C ALA A 334 17.06 -24.71 -23.98
N SER A 335 17.71 -25.72 -24.51
CA SER A 335 18.44 -26.72 -23.73
C SER A 335 19.85 -26.18 -23.49
N GLY A 336 20.27 -26.04 -22.26
CA GLY A 336 21.64 -25.64 -21.93
C GLY A 336 21.79 -25.24 -20.48
N GLY A 337 21.95 -26.21 -19.56
CA GLY A 337 22.29 -25.95 -18.18
C GLY A 337 23.74 -25.48 -18.03
N GLY A 338 23.94 -24.34 -17.37
CA GLY A 338 25.24 -23.84 -16.97
C GLY A 338 25.06 -22.74 -15.90
N ALA A 339 25.98 -22.63 -14.96
CA ALA A 339 25.98 -21.66 -13.87
C ALA A 339 25.79 -20.17 -14.28
N GLY A 340 25.87 -19.87 -15.58
CA GLY A 340 25.55 -18.55 -16.14
C GLY A 340 24.06 -18.24 -16.28
N SER A 341 23.19 -19.27 -16.25
CA SER A 341 21.73 -19.09 -16.43
C SER A 341 21.06 -18.43 -15.20
N GLY A 342 21.57 -18.67 -13.99
CA GLY A 342 21.02 -18.11 -12.77
C GLY A 342 21.14 -16.59 -12.67
N MET A 343 22.28 -16.02 -13.08
CA MET A 343 22.50 -14.58 -13.07
C MET A 343 21.70 -13.89 -14.19
N ALA A 344 21.62 -14.47 -15.36
CA ALA A 344 20.80 -13.94 -16.45
C ALA A 344 19.30 -13.97 -16.09
N SER A 345 18.83 -15.04 -15.46
CA SER A 345 17.44 -15.15 -14.95
C SER A 345 17.18 -14.14 -13.83
N PHE A 346 18.14 -13.90 -12.95
CA PHE A 346 18.08 -12.87 -11.92
C PHE A 346 17.92 -11.45 -12.52
N TRP A 347 18.76 -11.11 -13.49
CA TRP A 347 18.66 -9.81 -14.16
C TRP A 347 17.39 -9.68 -15.01
N ALA A 348 16.96 -10.74 -15.67
CA ALA A 348 15.69 -10.79 -16.40
C ALA A 348 14.49 -10.58 -15.46
N MET A 349 14.53 -11.19 -14.26
CA MET A 349 13.51 -11.02 -13.24
C MET A 349 13.46 -9.58 -12.70
N LEU A 350 14.61 -8.94 -12.46
CA LEU A 350 14.68 -7.55 -12.00
C LEU A 350 14.28 -6.54 -13.08
N GLN A 351 14.52 -6.84 -14.35
CA GLN A 351 14.26 -5.92 -15.45
C GLN A 351 12.90 -6.12 -16.13
N GLY A 352 12.09 -7.11 -15.68
CA GLY A 352 10.87 -7.49 -16.38
C GLY A 352 11.16 -8.06 -17.77
N GLY A 353 12.30 -8.79 -17.90
CA GLY A 353 12.73 -9.34 -19.16
C GLY A 353 11.66 -10.23 -19.77
N ASN A 354 11.62 -10.28 -21.13
CA ASN A 354 10.73 -11.09 -21.95
C ASN A 354 10.88 -12.60 -21.68
N GLY A 355 10.49 -13.02 -20.48
CA GLY A 355 9.98 -14.35 -20.26
C GLY A 355 8.57 -14.39 -20.84
N PRO A 356 8.01 -15.55 -21.15
CA PRO A 356 6.71 -15.66 -21.76
C PRO A 356 5.70 -14.85 -20.93
N SER A 357 5.26 -13.77 -21.52
CA SER A 357 4.17 -12.84 -21.20
C SER A 357 3.53 -12.97 -19.81
N GLY A 358 3.76 -11.98 -18.96
CA GLY A 358 2.85 -11.60 -17.83
C GLY A 358 2.78 -12.56 -16.64
N SER A 359 3.13 -13.83 -16.80
CA SER A 359 2.88 -14.88 -15.81
C SER A 359 4.05 -15.13 -14.82
N VAL A 360 5.18 -14.45 -14.94
CA VAL A 360 6.38 -14.75 -14.13
C VAL A 360 6.19 -14.38 -12.66
N MET A 361 5.30 -13.42 -12.35
CA MET A 361 4.97 -13.08 -10.97
C MET A 361 3.86 -13.96 -10.37
N ASN A 362 3.02 -14.56 -11.22
CA ASN A 362 1.93 -15.44 -10.79
C ASN A 362 2.27 -16.93 -10.94
N ALA A 363 3.30 -17.28 -11.73
CA ALA A 363 3.84 -18.62 -11.72
C ALA A 363 4.86 -18.71 -10.59
N GLY A 364 4.54 -19.45 -9.53
CA GLY A 364 5.44 -19.65 -8.40
C GLY A 364 6.85 -20.01 -8.85
N PHE A 365 7.85 -19.42 -8.23
CA PHE A 365 9.24 -19.76 -8.50
C PHE A 365 9.55 -21.15 -7.93
N PRO A 366 10.11 -22.09 -8.71
CA PRO A 366 10.53 -23.36 -8.16
C PRO A 366 11.66 -23.12 -7.13
N LEU A 367 11.43 -23.60 -5.89
CA LEU A 367 12.40 -23.48 -4.81
C LEU A 367 13.43 -24.61 -4.96
N SER A 368 14.54 -24.32 -5.63
CA SER A 368 15.76 -25.13 -5.50
C SER A 368 16.69 -24.44 -4.48
N GLN A 369 17.55 -25.21 -3.81
CA GLN A 369 18.53 -24.63 -2.86
C GLN A 369 19.41 -23.55 -3.50
N SER A 370 19.72 -23.66 -4.79
CA SER A 370 20.47 -22.66 -5.55
C SER A 370 19.71 -21.34 -5.74
N ASN A 371 18.38 -21.37 -5.78
CA ASN A 371 17.54 -20.20 -6.04
C ASN A 371 17.18 -19.43 -4.76
N ILE A 372 17.20 -20.07 -3.58
CA ILE A 372 16.84 -19.43 -2.31
C ILE A 372 17.74 -18.24 -2.01
N TRP A 373 19.05 -18.39 -2.16
CA TRP A 373 20.00 -17.29 -1.89
C TRP A 373 19.84 -16.12 -2.86
N MET A 374 19.53 -16.43 -4.12
CA MET A 374 19.24 -15.42 -5.12
C MET A 374 17.97 -14.64 -4.77
N LEU A 375 16.89 -15.34 -4.40
CA LEU A 375 15.63 -14.73 -3.99
C LEU A 375 15.80 -13.86 -2.73
N LEU A 376 16.55 -14.33 -1.75
CA LEU A 376 16.92 -13.57 -0.57
C LEU A 376 17.65 -12.27 -0.96
N GLY A 377 18.59 -12.32 -1.91
CA GLY A 377 19.30 -11.16 -2.42
C GLY A 377 18.36 -10.14 -3.09
N VAL A 378 17.41 -10.60 -3.90
CA VAL A 378 16.39 -9.74 -4.55
C VAL A 378 15.49 -9.07 -3.53
N LEU A 379 14.98 -9.84 -2.57
CA LEU A 379 14.09 -9.31 -1.53
C LEU A 379 14.83 -8.32 -0.62
N ALA A 380 16.08 -8.62 -0.24
CA ALA A 380 16.91 -7.71 0.57
C ALA A 380 17.21 -6.41 -0.18
N LEU A 381 17.59 -6.49 -1.47
CA LEU A 381 17.82 -5.32 -2.32
C LEU A 381 16.53 -4.48 -2.44
N THR A 382 15.39 -5.14 -2.68
CA THR A 382 14.09 -4.47 -2.77
C THR A 382 13.72 -3.78 -1.47
N PHE A 383 13.90 -4.46 -0.32
CA PHE A 383 13.63 -3.91 1.01
C PHE A 383 14.44 -2.63 1.27
N VAL A 384 15.77 -2.70 1.08
CA VAL A 384 16.66 -1.56 1.32
C VAL A 384 16.38 -0.42 0.34
N ALA A 385 16.30 -0.74 -0.96
CA ALA A 385 16.05 0.26 -1.98
C ALA A 385 14.69 0.95 -1.77
N LYS A 386 13.61 0.19 -1.50
CA LYS A 386 12.27 0.75 -1.24
C LYS A 386 12.27 1.65 -0.02
N ALA A 387 12.89 1.24 1.08
CA ALA A 387 12.99 2.05 2.29
C ALA A 387 13.70 3.39 2.02
N LEU A 388 14.89 3.34 1.42
CA LEU A 388 15.70 4.52 1.15
C LEU A 388 15.03 5.49 0.18
N VAL A 389 14.50 4.98 -0.95
CA VAL A 389 13.86 5.81 -1.97
C VAL A 389 12.57 6.44 -1.44
N THR A 390 11.79 5.72 -0.62
CA THR A 390 10.60 6.29 0.03
C THR A 390 10.97 7.42 1.00
N LEU A 391 11.95 7.20 1.87
CA LEU A 391 12.41 8.23 2.81
C LEU A 391 12.97 9.47 2.08
N MET A 392 13.72 9.25 1.02
CA MET A 392 14.25 10.33 0.16
C MET A 392 13.12 11.11 -0.52
N THR A 393 12.10 10.43 -1.06
CA THR A 393 10.94 11.06 -1.69
C THR A 393 10.20 11.96 -0.68
N ILE A 394 9.97 11.48 0.55
CA ILE A 394 9.38 12.29 1.62
C ILE A 394 10.28 13.48 1.95
N ARG A 395 11.58 13.24 2.17
CA ARG A 395 12.56 14.26 2.55
C ARG A 395 12.70 15.36 1.50
N SER A 396 12.48 15.06 0.22
CA SER A 396 12.55 16.04 -0.87
C SER A 396 11.40 17.06 -0.87
N GLY A 397 10.35 16.84 -0.08
CA GLY A 397 9.19 17.72 0.03
C GLY A 397 7.90 17.15 -0.53
N ALA A 398 7.90 15.94 -1.07
CA ALA A 398 6.70 15.26 -1.55
C ALA A 398 5.73 15.00 -0.39
N SER A 399 4.43 15.12 -0.67
CA SER A 399 3.36 14.75 0.24
C SER A 399 2.74 13.43 -0.21
N GLY A 400 2.56 12.50 0.72
CA GLY A 400 1.99 11.19 0.48
C GLY A 400 2.12 10.31 1.71
N GLY A 401 1.74 9.05 1.60
CA GLY A 401 1.65 8.12 2.73
C GLY A 401 2.80 7.14 2.85
N VAL A 402 2.83 6.46 3.98
CA VAL A 402 3.80 5.41 4.32
C VAL A 402 3.14 4.07 4.66
N LEU A 403 1.80 3.94 4.49
CA LEU A 403 1.10 2.69 4.76
C LEU A 403 1.51 1.62 3.76
N GLN A 404 1.32 1.88 2.46
CA GLN A 404 1.68 0.95 1.41
C GLN A 404 3.18 0.64 1.36
N PRO A 405 4.09 1.62 1.46
CA PRO A 405 5.51 1.33 1.66
C PRO A 405 5.79 0.46 2.89
N GLY A 406 5.04 0.65 3.99
CA GLY A 406 5.15 -0.19 5.18
C GLY A 406 4.74 -1.65 4.94
N ILE A 407 3.64 -1.88 4.20
CA ILE A 407 3.20 -3.21 3.77
C ILE A 407 4.28 -3.85 2.89
N ALA A 408 4.82 -3.10 1.92
CA ALA A 408 5.86 -3.59 1.02
C ALA A 408 7.14 -4.03 1.76
N LEU A 409 7.60 -3.22 2.71
CA LEU A 409 8.74 -3.57 3.55
C LEU A 409 8.44 -4.77 4.44
N GLY A 410 7.23 -4.84 5.01
CA GLY A 410 6.82 -5.97 5.84
C GLY A 410 6.70 -7.28 5.06
N SER A 411 6.09 -7.24 3.88
CA SER A 411 5.97 -8.40 2.99
C SER A 411 7.34 -8.93 2.56
N THR A 412 8.25 -8.06 2.11
CA THR A 412 9.61 -8.46 1.72
C THR A 412 10.41 -9.01 2.89
N LEU A 413 10.32 -8.42 4.09
CA LEU A 413 11.01 -8.93 5.28
C LEU A 413 10.42 -10.28 5.73
N GLY A 414 9.08 -10.40 5.74
CA GLY A 414 8.39 -11.64 6.05
C GLY A 414 8.74 -12.76 5.08
N ALA A 415 8.82 -12.47 3.78
CA ALA A 415 9.24 -13.42 2.76
C ALA A 415 10.71 -13.85 2.94
N MET A 416 11.63 -12.94 3.25
CA MET A 416 13.04 -13.27 3.54
C MET A 416 13.16 -14.23 4.73
N LEU A 417 12.46 -13.94 5.82
CA LEU A 417 12.44 -14.81 6.99
C LEU A 417 11.74 -16.14 6.66
N GLY A 418 10.67 -16.11 5.85
CA GLY A 418 9.94 -17.27 5.39
C GLY A 418 10.79 -18.21 4.54
N LEU A 419 11.62 -17.69 3.64
CA LEU A 419 12.55 -18.49 2.84
C LEU A 419 13.56 -19.28 3.70
N VAL A 420 14.02 -18.67 4.79
CA VAL A 420 14.89 -19.38 5.75
C VAL A 420 14.07 -20.35 6.59
N TRP A 421 12.84 -20.00 6.95
CA TRP A 421 11.95 -20.81 7.77
C TRP A 421 11.56 -22.13 7.13
N ILE A 422 11.22 -22.10 5.84
CA ILE A 422 10.80 -23.31 5.10
C ILE A 422 11.93 -24.34 4.92
N LEU A 423 13.18 -23.95 5.10
CA LEU A 423 14.30 -24.92 5.14
C LEU A 423 14.19 -25.87 6.34
N MET A 424 13.58 -25.42 7.45
CA MET A 424 13.33 -26.23 8.65
C MET A 424 11.90 -26.78 8.69
N PHE A 425 10.94 -26.03 8.15
CA PHE A 425 9.50 -26.34 8.18
C PHE A 425 8.89 -26.24 6.77
N PRO A 426 9.14 -27.21 5.89
CA PRO A 426 8.77 -27.14 4.47
C PRO A 426 7.25 -27.18 4.22
N THR A 427 6.45 -27.47 5.24
CA THR A 427 4.97 -27.44 5.16
C THR A 427 4.40 -26.03 5.21
N ASP A 428 5.18 -25.02 5.64
CA ASP A 428 4.73 -23.64 5.74
C ASP A 428 4.91 -22.91 4.40
N SER A 429 4.02 -21.94 4.15
CA SER A 429 4.04 -21.13 2.92
C SER A 429 4.84 -19.84 3.12
N VAL A 430 5.75 -19.52 2.19
CA VAL A 430 6.45 -18.22 2.17
C VAL A 430 5.48 -17.07 1.99
N THR A 431 4.39 -17.26 1.22
CA THR A 431 3.32 -16.27 1.05
C THR A 431 2.62 -15.96 2.38
N ALA A 432 2.35 -17.00 3.21
CA ALA A 432 1.81 -16.82 4.55
C ALA A 432 2.79 -16.04 5.45
N CYS A 433 4.09 -16.37 5.36
CA CYS A 433 5.14 -15.64 6.09
C CYS A 433 5.21 -14.16 5.66
N ALA A 434 5.07 -13.87 4.38
CA ALA A 434 5.03 -12.52 3.84
C ALA A 434 3.80 -11.74 4.31
N LEU A 435 2.62 -12.38 4.38
CA LEU A 435 1.38 -11.79 4.90
C LEU A 435 1.53 -11.38 6.36
N ILE A 436 2.07 -12.27 7.18
CA ILE A 436 2.37 -12.01 8.58
C ILE A 436 3.33 -10.83 8.73
N GLY A 437 4.41 -10.80 7.93
CA GLY A 437 5.38 -9.72 7.93
C GLY A 437 4.77 -8.38 7.52
N ALA A 438 3.94 -8.37 6.48
CA ALA A 438 3.25 -7.18 5.97
C ALA A 438 2.43 -6.47 7.04
N ALA A 439 1.55 -7.22 7.74
CA ALA A 439 0.72 -6.69 8.82
C ALA A 439 1.57 -6.23 10.02
N SER A 440 2.60 -7.02 10.38
CA SER A 440 3.44 -6.76 11.54
C SER A 440 4.27 -5.49 11.40
N LEU A 441 4.95 -5.29 10.27
CA LEU A 441 5.77 -4.09 10.05
C LEU A 441 4.89 -2.85 9.90
N LEU A 442 3.74 -2.98 9.22
CA LEU A 442 2.76 -1.89 9.14
C LEU A 442 2.30 -1.49 10.54
N SER A 443 1.89 -2.43 11.39
CA SER A 443 1.48 -2.19 12.77
C SER A 443 2.56 -1.46 13.56
N ALA A 444 3.79 -1.96 13.52
CA ALA A 444 4.92 -1.36 14.21
C ALA A 444 5.22 0.07 13.76
N SER A 445 5.16 0.33 12.46
CA SER A 445 5.44 1.65 11.88
C SER A 445 4.32 2.66 12.13
N GLN A 446 3.05 2.22 12.13
CA GLN A 446 1.91 3.11 12.35
C GLN A 446 1.52 3.21 13.82
N GLN A 447 1.92 2.27 14.68
CA GLN A 447 1.44 2.11 16.06
C GLN A 447 -0.07 1.92 16.11
N ALA A 448 -0.59 1.11 15.20
CA ALA A 448 -2.01 0.86 15.01
C ALA A 448 -2.24 -0.62 14.64
N PRO A 449 -2.27 -1.51 15.64
CA PRO A 449 -2.35 -2.94 15.43
C PRO A 449 -3.63 -3.39 14.73
N LEU A 450 -4.80 -2.90 15.14
CA LEU A 450 -6.07 -3.33 14.55
C LEU A 450 -6.23 -2.84 13.12
N MET A 451 -5.90 -1.58 12.86
CA MET A 451 -5.92 -1.01 11.52
C MET A 451 -4.98 -1.78 10.58
N ALA A 452 -3.76 -2.10 11.03
CA ALA A 452 -2.77 -2.79 10.20
C ALA A 452 -3.19 -4.23 9.89
N MET A 453 -3.70 -4.96 10.89
CA MET A 453 -4.21 -6.32 10.71
C MET A 453 -5.37 -6.33 9.71
N CYS A 454 -6.41 -5.52 9.95
CA CYS A 454 -7.56 -5.47 9.06
C CYS A 454 -7.18 -5.02 7.64
N LEU A 455 -6.33 -4.00 7.50
CA LEU A 455 -5.93 -3.50 6.18
C LEU A 455 -5.25 -4.59 5.34
N VAL A 456 -4.31 -5.32 5.92
CA VAL A 456 -3.59 -6.37 5.17
C VAL A 456 -4.53 -7.55 4.86
N MET A 457 -5.38 -7.95 5.80
CA MET A 457 -6.36 -9.02 5.59
C MET A 457 -7.41 -8.65 4.51
N GLU A 458 -7.92 -7.42 4.52
CA GLU A 458 -8.89 -6.94 3.53
C GLU A 458 -8.24 -6.78 2.13
N LEU A 459 -7.02 -6.22 2.04
CA LEU A 459 -6.33 -6.03 0.76
C LEU A 459 -5.95 -7.33 0.05
N SER A 460 -5.74 -8.39 0.81
CA SER A 460 -5.35 -9.71 0.30
C SER A 460 -6.51 -10.71 0.25
N GLU A 461 -7.69 -10.34 0.78
CA GLU A 461 -8.83 -11.25 0.98
C GLU A 461 -8.41 -12.56 1.67
N ALA A 462 -7.49 -12.45 2.63
CA ALA A 462 -6.90 -13.60 3.29
C ALA A 462 -7.94 -14.40 4.08
N PRO A 463 -7.82 -15.75 4.13
CA PRO A 463 -8.73 -16.59 4.89
C PRO A 463 -8.78 -16.18 6.37
N ILE A 464 -9.96 -16.26 6.98
CA ILE A 464 -10.21 -15.87 8.37
C ILE A 464 -9.30 -16.60 9.37
N THR A 465 -8.86 -17.81 9.03
CA THR A 465 -7.93 -18.62 9.82
C THR A 465 -6.60 -17.92 10.09
N PHE A 466 -6.20 -16.99 9.20
CA PHE A 466 -4.96 -16.21 9.33
C PHE A 466 -5.05 -15.05 10.31
N PHE A 467 -6.25 -14.71 10.82
CA PHE A 467 -6.37 -13.73 11.91
C PHE A 467 -5.56 -14.10 13.15
N VAL A 468 -5.40 -15.40 13.42
CA VAL A 468 -4.65 -15.87 14.60
C VAL A 468 -3.15 -15.61 14.44
N PRO A 469 -2.42 -16.17 13.42
CA PRO A 469 -0.99 -15.92 13.27
C PRO A 469 -0.67 -14.45 13.00
N VAL A 470 -1.47 -13.76 12.19
CA VAL A 470 -1.31 -12.31 11.95
C VAL A 470 -1.50 -11.51 13.22
N GLY A 471 -2.54 -11.82 14.02
CA GLY A 471 -2.80 -11.15 15.29
C GLY A 471 -1.66 -11.33 16.31
N MET A 472 -1.10 -12.54 16.43
CA MET A 472 0.05 -12.83 17.29
C MET A 472 1.28 -12.00 16.87
N ALA A 473 1.57 -11.96 15.59
CA ALA A 473 2.71 -11.22 15.05
C ALA A 473 2.54 -9.69 15.18
N VAL A 474 1.34 -9.18 14.92
CA VAL A 474 0.96 -7.77 15.10
C VAL A 474 1.07 -7.35 16.57
N ALA A 475 0.60 -8.17 17.50
CA ALA A 475 0.73 -7.90 18.93
C ALA A 475 2.20 -7.82 19.35
N THR A 476 3.00 -8.82 18.95
CA THR A 476 4.44 -8.86 19.24
C THR A 476 5.19 -7.67 18.66
N SER A 477 4.92 -7.34 17.38
CA SER A 477 5.57 -6.22 16.69
C SER A 477 5.22 -4.88 17.33
N SER A 478 3.97 -4.69 17.74
CA SER A 478 3.50 -3.47 18.39
C SER A 478 4.16 -3.25 19.75
N LEU A 479 4.29 -4.31 20.55
CA LEU A 479 4.94 -4.24 21.86
C LEU A 479 6.43 -3.89 21.73
N ILE A 480 7.14 -4.57 20.82
CA ILE A 480 8.57 -4.33 20.59
C ILE A 480 8.81 -2.93 20.03
N SER A 481 8.02 -2.52 19.05
CA SER A 481 8.18 -1.17 18.46
C SER A 481 7.85 -0.08 19.48
N LYS A 482 6.81 -0.24 20.30
CA LYS A 482 6.48 0.70 21.37
C LYS A 482 7.62 0.82 22.37
N TRP A 483 8.21 -0.31 22.79
CA TRP A 483 9.35 -0.32 23.68
C TRP A 483 10.59 0.38 23.08
N LEU A 484 10.91 0.15 21.80
CA LEU A 484 12.00 0.82 21.10
C LEU A 484 11.78 2.31 20.90
N LEU A 485 10.53 2.73 20.69
CA LEU A 485 10.17 4.13 20.48
C LEU A 485 10.05 4.91 21.79
N SER A 486 9.83 4.24 22.93
CA SER A 486 9.82 4.86 24.26
C SER A 486 11.22 5.13 24.83
N ARG A 487 12.24 4.45 24.32
CA ARG A 487 13.64 4.72 24.68
C ARG A 487 14.11 5.96 23.92
N LYS A 488 14.33 7.06 24.65
CA LYS A 488 14.91 8.32 24.15
C LYS A 488 16.41 8.17 23.92
#